data_94e27b7dd4936fe50116c1df6093de87
#
_entry.id   94e27b7dd4936fe50116c1df6093de87
#
_cell.length_a   1.000
_cell.length_b   1.000
_cell.length_c   1.000
_cell.angle_alpha   90.00
_cell.angle_beta   90.00
_cell.angle_gamma   90.00
#
_symmetry.space_group_name_H-M   'P 1'
#
loop_
_entity.id
_entity.type
_entity.pdbx_description
1 polymer ?
#
loop_
_entity_poly.entity_id
_entity_poly.type
_entity_poly.pdbx_seq_one_letter_code
_entity_poly.pdbx_strand_id
1 'polypeptide(L)'
;LPAAFDSFTLLHLSDLHLDADPAYPAALIEHLRQVTYDLCVITGDFRAKTHGPHAAALAALAQVRPHLRGPVYAVLGNHDSIRMAPGIEALKITLLLNESVPVERGGSTIHLAGIDDPHYYQVDNFDKVAAHLPPEDVSILLSHSPETYRHAAHAGFDLLLSGHTHGGQICLPGGIALMTNAACPRSFCQ
;
A
#
# COMPACT_ATOMS: atom_id res chain seq x y z
N LEU A 1 -1.53 -2.18 -20.82
CA LEU A 1 -1.50 -0.83 -20.26
C LEU A 1 -1.79 0.16 -21.38
N PRO A 2 -2.71 1.15 -21.19
CA PRO A 2 -2.99 2.17 -22.21
C PRO A 2 -1.75 3.01 -22.53
N ALA A 3 -1.56 3.39 -23.79
CA ALA A 3 -0.40 4.18 -24.24
C ALA A 3 -0.23 5.51 -23.50
N ALA A 4 -1.32 6.11 -23.02
CA ALA A 4 -1.27 7.32 -22.22
C ALA A 4 -0.51 7.15 -20.88
N PHE A 5 -0.39 5.92 -20.39
CA PHE A 5 0.37 5.57 -19.18
C PHE A 5 1.82 5.14 -19.48
N ASP A 6 2.29 5.30 -20.71
CA ASP A 6 3.70 5.12 -20.98
C ASP A 6 4.54 6.08 -20.13
N SER A 7 5.59 5.57 -19.51
CA SER A 7 6.45 6.30 -18.55
C SER A 7 5.73 6.83 -17.29
N PHE A 8 4.50 6.37 -17.00
CA PHE A 8 3.84 6.69 -15.73
C PHE A 8 4.56 5.98 -14.59
N THR A 9 4.97 6.74 -13.60
CA THR A 9 5.76 6.24 -12.47
C THR A 9 4.91 6.23 -11.20
N LEU A 10 4.81 5.06 -10.57
CA LEU A 10 4.15 4.88 -9.30
C LEU A 10 5.21 4.68 -8.20
N LEU A 11 5.16 5.49 -7.15
CA LEU A 11 5.95 5.27 -5.94
C LEU A 11 5.16 4.34 -5.01
N HIS A 12 5.74 3.18 -4.71
CA HIS A 12 5.18 2.25 -3.73
C HIS A 12 5.95 2.32 -2.42
N LEU A 13 5.25 2.66 -1.35
CA LEU A 13 5.75 2.63 0.02
C LEU A 13 4.97 1.58 0.82
N SER A 14 5.62 0.92 1.77
CA SER A 14 4.99 -0.04 2.66
C SER A 14 5.71 -0.11 3.99
N ASP A 15 5.02 -0.60 5.02
CA ASP A 15 5.62 -0.93 6.32
C ASP A 15 6.45 0.22 6.89
N LEU A 16 5.86 1.41 6.88
CA LEU A 16 6.57 2.63 7.25
C LEU A 16 6.92 2.68 8.72
N HIS A 17 6.10 2.10 9.60
CA HIS A 17 6.36 2.03 11.05
C HIS A 17 6.92 3.35 11.62
N LEU A 18 6.28 4.47 11.26
CA LEU A 18 6.80 5.84 11.42
C LEU A 18 7.11 6.25 12.87
N ASP A 19 6.57 5.53 13.84
CA ASP A 19 6.80 5.75 15.27
C ASP A 19 7.77 4.74 15.91
N ALA A 20 8.43 3.90 15.09
CA ALA A 20 9.44 2.96 15.57
C ALA A 20 10.73 3.66 16.01
N ASP A 21 11.17 4.65 15.23
CA ASP A 21 12.36 5.45 15.50
C ASP A 21 12.06 6.93 15.20
N PRO A 22 12.24 7.84 16.16
CA PRO A 22 12.02 9.26 15.97
C PRO A 22 12.86 9.92 14.85
N ALA A 23 13.99 9.32 14.49
CA ALA A 23 14.86 9.82 13.41
C ALA A 23 14.40 9.38 12.02
N TYR A 24 13.60 8.31 11.94
CA TYR A 24 13.22 7.69 10.66
C TYR A 24 12.41 8.61 9.74
N PRO A 25 11.41 9.39 10.20
CA PRO A 25 10.67 10.31 9.33
C PRO A 25 11.56 11.30 8.60
N ALA A 26 12.58 11.83 9.26
CA ALA A 26 13.53 12.77 8.64
C ALA A 26 14.37 12.08 7.55
N ALA A 27 14.86 10.87 7.80
CA ALA A 27 15.61 10.09 6.82
C ALA A 27 14.74 9.73 5.60
N LEU A 28 13.49 9.34 5.81
CA LEU A 28 12.53 9.08 4.73
C LEU A 28 12.30 10.32 3.86
N ILE A 29 12.13 11.48 4.49
CA ILE A 29 11.94 12.76 3.78
C ILE A 29 13.12 13.07 2.85
N GLU A 30 14.35 12.84 3.30
CA GLU A 30 15.54 13.04 2.45
C GLU A 30 15.54 12.14 1.20
N HIS A 31 15.09 10.89 1.31
CA HIS A 31 14.94 10.01 0.16
C HIS A 31 13.80 10.45 -0.76
N LEU A 32 12.65 10.86 -0.20
CA LEU A 32 11.50 11.32 -0.97
C LEU A 32 11.80 12.56 -1.83
N ARG A 33 12.72 13.41 -1.40
CA ARG A 33 13.17 14.58 -2.17
C ARG A 33 13.93 14.23 -3.45
N GLN A 34 14.50 13.03 -3.51
CA GLN A 34 15.36 12.58 -4.62
C GLN A 34 14.61 11.79 -5.68
N VAL A 35 13.36 11.38 -5.41
CA VAL A 35 12.57 10.57 -6.33
C VAL A 35 11.51 11.40 -7.04
N THR A 36 11.22 11.02 -8.29
CA THR A 36 10.18 11.64 -9.11
C THR A 36 9.16 10.56 -9.47
N TYR A 37 7.89 10.88 -9.35
CA TYR A 37 6.79 9.96 -9.65
C TYR A 37 5.49 10.74 -9.88
N ASP A 38 4.51 10.09 -10.49
CA ASP A 38 3.20 10.67 -10.81
C ASP A 38 2.17 10.41 -9.72
N LEU A 39 2.27 9.25 -9.03
CA LEU A 39 1.30 8.80 -8.03
C LEU A 39 2.03 8.02 -6.93
N CYS A 40 1.59 8.16 -5.68
CA CYS A 40 2.10 7.38 -4.56
C CYS A 40 1.04 6.44 -4.00
N VAL A 41 1.43 5.21 -3.69
CA VAL A 41 0.61 4.25 -2.95
C VAL A 41 1.33 3.78 -1.69
N ILE A 42 0.55 3.55 -0.62
CA ILE A 42 1.07 3.07 0.67
C ILE A 42 0.28 1.82 1.06
N THR A 43 0.96 0.69 1.15
CA THR A 43 0.32 -0.60 1.42
C THR A 43 0.28 -0.98 2.90
N GLY A 44 0.05 0.02 3.78
CA GLY A 44 -0.23 -0.22 5.19
C GLY A 44 0.99 -0.19 6.11
N ASP A 45 0.71 -0.51 7.36
CA ASP A 45 1.65 -0.51 8.49
C ASP A 45 2.32 0.86 8.71
N PHE A 46 1.47 1.88 8.91
CA PHE A 46 1.91 3.23 9.25
C PHE A 46 2.56 3.32 10.63
N ARG A 47 2.07 2.50 11.59
CA ARG A 47 2.59 2.45 12.96
C ARG A 47 3.35 1.16 13.25
N ALA A 48 4.24 1.21 14.25
CA ALA A 48 5.11 0.09 14.58
C ALA A 48 4.42 -0.97 15.47
N LYS A 49 3.48 -0.57 16.34
CA LYS A 49 2.82 -1.49 17.27
C LYS A 49 1.43 -1.86 16.79
N THR A 50 1.04 -3.12 16.97
CA THR A 50 -0.30 -3.62 16.65
C THR A 50 -1.40 -3.12 17.61
N HIS A 51 -1.03 -2.53 18.75
CA HIS A 51 -1.95 -2.07 19.79
C HIS A 51 -1.49 -0.76 20.43
N GLY A 52 -2.37 -0.15 21.21
CA GLY A 52 -2.09 1.11 21.93
C GLY A 52 -2.36 2.36 21.09
N PRO A 53 -1.86 3.52 21.54
CA PRO A 53 -2.11 4.79 20.89
C PRO A 53 -1.42 4.88 19.54
N HIS A 54 -2.06 5.57 18.58
CA HIS A 54 -1.55 5.78 17.22
C HIS A 54 -1.20 7.26 16.93
N ALA A 55 -1.31 8.11 17.94
CA ALA A 55 -1.08 9.55 17.75
C ALA A 55 0.35 9.88 17.28
N ALA A 56 1.35 9.13 17.77
CA ALA A 56 2.74 9.31 17.36
C ALA A 56 2.96 9.00 15.88
N ALA A 57 2.39 7.90 15.38
CA ALA A 57 2.46 7.53 13.97
C ALA A 57 1.77 8.56 13.07
N LEU A 58 0.58 9.05 13.46
CA LEU A 58 -0.11 10.11 12.72
C LEU A 58 0.67 11.43 12.74
N ALA A 59 1.30 11.79 13.86
CA ALA A 59 2.15 12.99 13.93
C ALA A 59 3.39 12.87 13.03
N ALA A 60 4.01 11.70 12.96
CA ALA A 60 5.12 11.41 12.06
C ALA A 60 4.66 11.41 10.59
N LEU A 61 3.51 10.83 10.29
CA LEU A 61 2.91 10.86 8.95
C LEU A 61 2.62 12.30 8.50
N ALA A 62 2.15 13.16 9.41
CA ALA A 62 1.93 14.56 9.13
C ALA A 62 3.21 15.32 8.76
N GLN A 63 4.38 14.88 9.26
CA GLN A 63 5.67 15.43 8.84
C GLN A 63 6.09 14.94 7.45
N VAL A 64 5.83 13.68 7.14
CA VAL A 64 6.20 13.06 5.85
C VAL A 64 5.28 13.53 4.72
N ARG A 65 3.97 13.65 4.96
CA ARG A 65 2.96 13.91 3.92
C ARG A 65 3.25 15.12 3.02
N PRO A 66 3.73 16.28 3.49
CA PRO A 66 4.06 17.41 2.63
C PRO A 66 5.17 17.14 1.60
N HIS A 67 5.93 16.07 1.78
CA HIS A 67 7.00 15.63 0.88
C HIS A 67 6.56 14.55 -0.11
N LEU A 68 5.34 14.02 0.05
CA LEU A 68 4.70 13.17 -0.95
C LEU A 68 4.00 14.02 -2.00
N ARG A 69 4.41 13.87 -3.24
CA ARG A 69 3.89 14.62 -4.39
C ARG A 69 2.71 13.88 -5.03
N GLY A 70 1.84 14.63 -5.69
CA GLY A 70 0.69 14.09 -6.41
C GLY A 70 -0.37 13.46 -5.51
N PRO A 71 -1.27 12.67 -6.11
CA PRO A 71 -2.24 11.88 -5.38
C PRO A 71 -1.55 10.81 -4.53
N VAL A 72 -2.08 10.58 -3.32
CA VAL A 72 -1.60 9.53 -2.42
C VAL A 72 -2.78 8.65 -2.02
N TYR A 73 -2.68 7.37 -2.33
CA TYR A 73 -3.66 6.36 -1.98
C TYR A 73 -3.05 5.37 -0.99
N ALA A 74 -3.87 4.79 -0.12
CA ALA A 74 -3.35 3.83 0.84
C ALA A 74 -4.38 2.77 1.22
N VAL A 75 -3.90 1.67 1.74
CA VAL A 75 -4.67 0.68 2.50
C VAL A 75 -4.14 0.60 3.92
N LEU A 76 -4.87 -0.02 4.82
CA LEU A 76 -4.41 -0.29 6.18
C LEU A 76 -3.69 -1.66 6.24
N GLY A 77 -2.73 -1.77 7.16
CA GLY A 77 -2.04 -3.02 7.46
C GLY A 77 -2.46 -3.60 8.82
N ASN A 78 -1.89 -4.74 9.17
CA ASN A 78 -2.23 -5.45 10.40
C ASN A 78 -1.77 -4.72 11.68
N HIS A 79 -0.82 -3.80 11.58
CA HIS A 79 -0.46 -2.92 12.69
C HIS A 79 -1.39 -1.71 12.80
N ASP A 80 -2.12 -1.38 11.76
CA ASP A 80 -2.99 -0.20 11.75
C ASP A 80 -4.34 -0.48 12.41
N SER A 81 -5.10 0.55 12.59
CA SER A 81 -6.47 0.48 13.12
C SER A 81 -7.37 1.39 12.31
N ILE A 82 -8.59 0.96 12.07
CA ILE A 82 -9.63 1.79 11.43
C ILE A 82 -9.80 3.15 12.12
N ARG A 83 -9.46 3.25 13.41
CA ARG A 83 -9.47 4.52 14.17
C ARG A 83 -8.45 5.53 13.67
N MET A 84 -7.47 5.10 12.88
CA MET A 84 -6.48 5.99 12.24
C MET A 84 -7.03 6.64 10.98
N ALA A 85 -8.05 6.06 10.35
CA ALA A 85 -8.59 6.51 9.07
C ALA A 85 -8.91 8.00 9.04
N PRO A 86 -9.65 8.58 10.01
CA PRO A 86 -9.93 10.02 9.98
C PRO A 86 -8.67 10.90 10.03
N GLY A 87 -7.62 10.45 10.75
CA GLY A 87 -6.35 11.16 10.83
C GLY A 87 -5.53 11.07 9.55
N ILE A 88 -5.54 9.93 8.87
CA ILE A 88 -4.88 9.71 7.58
C ILE A 88 -5.57 10.53 6.49
N GLU A 89 -6.90 10.49 6.41
CA GLU A 89 -7.69 11.24 5.43
C GLU A 89 -7.59 12.76 5.61
N ALA A 90 -7.50 13.24 6.87
CA ALA A 90 -7.24 14.65 7.17
C ALA A 90 -5.92 15.15 6.58
N LEU A 91 -4.95 14.25 6.37
CA LEU A 91 -3.70 14.53 5.69
C LEU A 91 -3.81 14.43 4.15
N LYS A 92 -5.02 14.29 3.60
CA LYS A 92 -5.27 14.14 2.15
C LYS A 92 -4.54 12.92 1.57
N ILE A 93 -4.62 11.82 2.26
CA ILE A 93 -4.31 10.48 1.79
C ILE A 93 -5.64 9.76 1.64
N THR A 94 -5.95 9.31 0.43
CA THR A 94 -7.21 8.58 0.16
C THR A 94 -7.03 7.12 0.59
N LEU A 95 -7.79 6.70 1.59
CA LEU A 95 -7.85 5.30 1.97
C LEU A 95 -8.81 4.53 1.07
N LEU A 96 -8.36 3.38 0.60
CA LEU A 96 -9.15 2.45 -0.19
C LEU A 96 -9.44 1.22 0.68
N LEU A 97 -10.56 1.25 1.39
CA LEU A 97 -10.99 0.17 2.29
C LEU A 97 -12.12 -0.62 1.64
N ASN A 98 -11.75 -1.60 0.83
CA ASN A 98 -12.65 -2.34 -0.08
C ASN A 98 -13.31 -1.39 -1.09
N GLU A 99 -12.51 -0.57 -1.75
CA GLU A 99 -12.93 0.49 -2.67
C GLU A 99 -12.00 0.56 -3.87
N SER A 100 -12.48 1.16 -4.96
CA SER A 100 -11.68 1.43 -6.15
C SER A 100 -11.91 2.84 -6.65
N VAL A 101 -10.89 3.40 -7.31
CA VAL A 101 -10.93 4.71 -7.93
C VAL A 101 -10.32 4.67 -9.32
N PRO A 102 -10.85 5.44 -10.28
CA PRO A 102 -10.20 5.63 -11.57
C PRO A 102 -8.98 6.56 -11.43
N VAL A 103 -7.94 6.25 -12.16
CA VAL A 103 -6.78 7.11 -12.39
C VAL A 103 -6.76 7.46 -13.86
N GLU A 104 -6.97 8.74 -14.18
CA GLU A 104 -7.11 9.21 -15.55
C GLU A 104 -5.82 9.89 -16.02
N ARG A 105 -5.41 9.60 -17.26
CA ARG A 105 -4.30 10.26 -17.94
C ARG A 105 -4.51 10.26 -19.46
N GLY A 106 -4.48 11.44 -20.08
CA GLY A 106 -4.53 11.57 -21.53
C GLY A 106 -5.77 10.94 -22.18
N GLY A 107 -6.92 10.96 -21.50
CA GLY A 107 -8.17 10.36 -21.97
C GLY A 107 -8.26 8.84 -21.81
N SER A 108 -7.28 8.20 -21.17
CA SER A 108 -7.31 6.78 -20.80
C SER A 108 -7.44 6.64 -19.29
N THR A 109 -7.96 5.51 -18.85
CA THR A 109 -8.19 5.18 -17.44
C THR A 109 -7.50 3.87 -17.08
N ILE A 110 -6.94 3.82 -15.88
CA ILE A 110 -6.62 2.58 -15.14
C ILE A 110 -7.34 2.64 -13.81
N HIS A 111 -7.55 1.50 -13.16
CA HIS A 111 -8.22 1.45 -11.87
C HIS A 111 -7.26 1.10 -10.76
N LEU A 112 -7.29 1.89 -9.70
CA LEU A 112 -6.57 1.59 -8.46
C LEU A 112 -7.60 1.13 -7.44
N ALA A 113 -7.42 -0.05 -6.92
CA ALA A 113 -8.29 -0.68 -5.96
C ALA A 113 -7.53 -0.96 -4.66
N GLY A 114 -8.20 -0.98 -3.55
CA GLY A 114 -7.63 -1.37 -2.27
C GLY A 114 -8.57 -2.24 -1.47
N ILE A 115 -8.02 -3.26 -0.83
CA ILE A 115 -8.74 -4.08 0.14
C ILE A 115 -8.27 -3.75 1.55
N ASP A 116 -9.18 -3.87 2.50
CA ASP A 116 -8.87 -3.78 3.93
C ASP A 116 -8.05 -5.01 4.37
N ASP A 117 -7.50 -5.01 5.58
CA ASP A 117 -6.52 -6.02 6.00
C ASP A 117 -7.05 -7.47 5.90
N PRO A 118 -6.45 -8.30 5.04
CA PRO A 118 -6.85 -9.70 4.85
C PRO A 118 -6.16 -10.64 5.85
N HIS A 119 -5.11 -10.18 6.54
CA HIS A 119 -4.25 -11.02 7.36
C HIS A 119 -4.76 -11.15 8.79
N TYR A 120 -4.87 -10.05 9.50
CA TYR A 120 -5.19 -10.01 10.93
C TYR A 120 -6.68 -9.78 11.18
N TYR A 121 -7.25 -8.74 10.55
CA TYR A 121 -8.66 -8.38 10.75
C TYR A 121 -9.61 -9.20 9.86
N GLN A 122 -9.13 -9.70 8.71
CA GLN A 122 -9.89 -10.52 7.76
C GLN A 122 -11.20 -9.83 7.31
N VAL A 123 -11.10 -8.58 6.94
CA VAL A 123 -12.21 -7.72 6.52
C VAL A 123 -12.11 -7.29 5.05
N ASP A 124 -11.25 -7.96 4.29
CA ASP A 124 -11.15 -7.83 2.85
C ASP A 124 -12.44 -8.27 2.14
N ASN A 125 -12.80 -7.55 1.06
CA ASN A 125 -14.00 -7.85 0.28
C ASN A 125 -13.72 -7.66 -1.22
N PHE A 126 -13.25 -8.72 -1.86
CA PHE A 126 -12.94 -8.74 -3.28
C PHE A 126 -14.17 -8.53 -4.17
N ASP A 127 -15.33 -9.10 -3.80
CA ASP A 127 -16.55 -8.98 -4.58
C ASP A 127 -17.00 -7.50 -4.65
N LYS A 128 -16.91 -6.79 -3.53
CA LYS A 128 -17.25 -5.36 -3.50
C LYS A 128 -16.32 -4.54 -4.39
N VAL A 129 -15.02 -4.82 -4.35
CA VAL A 129 -14.01 -4.07 -5.10
C VAL A 129 -14.09 -4.36 -6.59
N ALA A 130 -14.24 -5.65 -6.96
CA ALA A 130 -14.28 -6.07 -8.36
C ALA A 130 -15.59 -5.71 -9.07
N ALA A 131 -16.70 -5.59 -8.33
CA ALA A 131 -18.04 -5.36 -8.90
C ALA A 131 -18.16 -4.12 -9.82
N HIS A 132 -17.27 -3.16 -9.67
CA HIS A 132 -17.31 -1.89 -10.39
C HIS A 132 -16.13 -1.68 -11.35
N LEU A 133 -15.27 -2.70 -11.51
CA LEU A 133 -14.12 -2.62 -12.41
C LEU A 133 -14.54 -3.08 -13.82
N PRO A 134 -14.35 -2.23 -14.86
CA PRO A 134 -14.51 -2.68 -16.23
C PRO A 134 -13.48 -3.77 -16.56
N PRO A 135 -13.90 -4.92 -17.12
CA PRO A 135 -13.01 -6.04 -17.36
C PRO A 135 -11.93 -5.77 -18.43
N GLU A 136 -12.13 -4.75 -19.25
CA GLU A 136 -11.20 -4.32 -20.30
C GLU A 136 -10.14 -3.32 -19.79
N ASP A 137 -10.36 -2.71 -18.65
CA ASP A 137 -9.43 -1.71 -18.09
C ASP A 137 -8.38 -2.38 -17.22
N VAL A 138 -7.17 -1.82 -17.23
CA VAL A 138 -6.09 -2.27 -16.35
C VAL A 138 -6.41 -1.91 -14.91
N SER A 139 -6.28 -2.90 -14.03
CA SER A 139 -6.56 -2.75 -12.60
C SER A 139 -5.37 -3.15 -11.73
N ILE A 140 -5.06 -2.29 -10.76
CA ILE A 140 -3.99 -2.47 -9.77
C ILE A 140 -4.64 -2.61 -8.40
N LEU A 141 -4.35 -3.70 -7.72
CA LEU A 141 -4.83 -3.95 -6.36
C LEU A 141 -3.76 -3.59 -5.33
N LEU A 142 -4.14 -2.83 -4.34
CA LEU A 142 -3.38 -2.62 -3.11
C LEU A 142 -3.89 -3.57 -2.03
N SER A 143 -3.00 -4.32 -1.44
CA SER A 143 -3.26 -5.17 -0.27
C SER A 143 -2.06 -5.10 0.65
N HIS A 144 -2.27 -5.03 1.96
CA HIS A 144 -1.13 -5.07 2.86
C HIS A 144 -0.40 -6.42 2.76
N SER A 145 -1.12 -7.54 2.82
CA SER A 145 -0.50 -8.87 2.74
C SER A 145 -0.53 -9.45 1.32
N PRO A 146 0.57 -10.08 0.85
CA PRO A 146 0.62 -10.73 -0.47
C PRO A 146 -0.13 -12.06 -0.54
N GLU A 147 -0.60 -12.61 0.55
CA GLU A 147 -1.28 -13.92 0.58
C GLU A 147 -2.59 -13.96 -0.22
N THR A 148 -3.14 -12.79 -0.54
CA THR A 148 -4.34 -12.63 -1.36
C THR A 148 -4.11 -12.79 -2.87
N TYR A 149 -2.88 -13.08 -3.31
CA TYR A 149 -2.50 -13.12 -4.74
C TYR A 149 -3.40 -14.00 -5.61
N ARG A 150 -3.88 -15.14 -5.08
CA ARG A 150 -4.79 -16.03 -5.81
C ARG A 150 -6.18 -15.44 -5.98
N HIS A 151 -6.69 -14.79 -4.93
CA HIS A 151 -7.97 -14.10 -4.97
C HIS A 151 -7.91 -12.91 -5.93
N ALA A 152 -6.81 -12.13 -5.88
CA ALA A 152 -6.57 -11.02 -6.80
C ALA A 152 -6.57 -11.50 -8.27
N ALA A 153 -5.86 -12.59 -8.57
CA ALA A 153 -5.84 -13.15 -9.92
C ALA A 153 -7.22 -13.67 -10.37
N HIS A 154 -7.99 -14.32 -9.47
CA HIS A 154 -9.35 -14.77 -9.78
C HIS A 154 -10.33 -13.61 -9.98
N ALA A 155 -10.16 -12.53 -9.25
CA ALA A 155 -10.96 -11.31 -9.38
C ALA A 155 -10.59 -10.47 -10.61
N GLY A 156 -9.56 -10.87 -11.38
CA GLY A 156 -9.19 -10.25 -12.64
C GLY A 156 -8.22 -9.07 -12.51
N PHE A 157 -7.58 -8.87 -11.37
CA PHE A 157 -6.56 -7.82 -11.22
C PHE A 157 -5.29 -8.15 -11.99
N ASP A 158 -4.74 -7.14 -12.69
CA ASP A 158 -3.53 -7.28 -13.50
C ASP A 158 -2.25 -7.18 -12.66
N LEU A 159 -2.28 -6.41 -11.57
CA LEU A 159 -1.14 -6.19 -10.68
C LEU A 159 -1.59 -6.16 -9.24
N LEU A 160 -0.85 -6.83 -8.35
CA LEU A 160 -0.97 -6.74 -6.90
C LEU A 160 0.28 -6.06 -6.33
N LEU A 161 0.09 -4.99 -5.57
CA LEU A 161 1.14 -4.35 -4.77
C LEU A 161 0.88 -4.63 -3.30
N SER A 162 1.91 -5.12 -2.60
CA SER A 162 1.78 -5.50 -1.19
C SER A 162 3.06 -5.25 -0.39
N GLY A 163 2.94 -5.26 0.92
CA GLY A 163 4.00 -5.15 1.91
C GLY A 163 4.07 -6.36 2.82
N HIS A 164 4.06 -6.13 4.14
CA HIS A 164 3.95 -7.11 5.23
C HIS A 164 5.16 -8.03 5.42
N THR A 165 5.80 -8.49 4.38
CA THR A 165 6.84 -9.52 4.43
C THR A 165 8.23 -8.97 4.71
N HIS A 166 8.44 -7.66 4.57
CA HIS A 166 9.73 -6.96 4.72
C HIS A 166 10.86 -7.59 3.89
N GLY A 167 10.55 -8.22 2.75
CA GLY A 167 11.52 -8.95 1.95
C GLY A 167 12.01 -10.26 2.58
N GLY A 168 11.40 -10.68 3.69
CA GLY A 168 11.76 -11.81 4.54
C GLY A 168 12.24 -11.35 5.91
N GLN A 169 11.60 -11.84 6.98
CA GLN A 169 11.91 -11.43 8.36
C GLN A 169 13.23 -12.00 8.85
N ILE A 170 13.62 -13.17 8.37
CA ILE A 170 14.93 -13.79 8.59
C ILE A 170 15.47 -14.21 7.22
N CYS A 171 16.61 -13.65 6.85
CA CYS A 171 17.24 -13.92 5.57
C CYS A 171 18.66 -14.45 5.73
N LEU A 172 19.07 -15.36 4.84
CA LEU A 172 20.47 -15.72 4.64
C LEU A 172 21.20 -14.61 3.85
N PRO A 173 22.55 -14.60 3.88
CA PRO A 173 23.34 -13.77 2.99
C PRO A 173 22.90 -13.97 1.54
N GLY A 174 22.70 -12.88 0.79
CA GLY A 174 22.16 -12.91 -0.56
C GLY A 174 20.64 -12.73 -0.65
N GLY A 175 19.95 -12.39 0.46
CA GLY A 175 18.53 -12.04 0.46
C GLY A 175 17.57 -13.24 0.40
N ILE A 176 18.06 -14.46 0.70
CA ILE A 176 17.20 -15.65 0.70
C ILE A 176 16.37 -15.66 1.99
N ALA A 177 15.07 -15.38 1.87
CA ALA A 177 14.14 -15.40 2.99
C ALA A 177 13.99 -16.82 3.57
N LEU A 178 14.30 -16.99 4.85
CA LEU A 178 14.07 -18.24 5.60
C LEU A 178 12.67 -18.25 6.23
N MET A 179 12.24 -17.09 6.72
CA MET A 179 10.95 -16.91 7.37
C MET A 179 10.24 -15.68 6.77
N THR A 180 9.02 -15.89 6.36
CA THR A 180 8.09 -14.83 5.92
C THR A 180 6.83 -14.93 6.77
N ASN A 181 6.21 -13.82 7.07
CA ASN A 181 4.97 -13.80 7.86
C ASN A 181 3.72 -13.81 6.95
N ALA A 182 3.79 -14.52 5.83
CA ALA A 182 2.69 -14.61 4.88
C ALA A 182 2.56 -16.02 4.29
N ALA A 183 1.33 -16.46 4.06
CA ALA A 183 1.00 -17.74 3.45
C ALA A 183 1.07 -17.66 1.91
N CYS A 184 2.22 -17.24 1.38
CA CYS A 184 2.45 -17.13 -0.07
C CYS A 184 3.81 -17.73 -0.47
N PRO A 185 4.04 -18.01 -1.76
CA PRO A 185 5.35 -18.41 -2.24
C PRO A 185 6.42 -17.37 -1.91
N ARG A 186 7.61 -17.82 -1.48
CA ARG A 186 8.72 -16.94 -1.11
C ARG A 186 9.14 -15.97 -2.23
N SER A 187 8.92 -16.33 -3.49
CA SER A 187 9.17 -15.47 -4.64
C SER A 187 8.31 -14.20 -4.68
N PHE A 188 7.23 -14.14 -3.89
CA PHE A 188 6.38 -12.94 -3.76
C PHE A 188 6.75 -12.06 -2.56
N CYS A 189 7.79 -12.45 -1.82
CA CYS A 189 8.21 -11.77 -0.61
C CYS A 189 9.52 -10.96 -0.80
N GLN A 190 9.95 -10.74 -2.02
CA GLN A 190 11.19 -10.04 -2.36
C GLN A 190 10.93 -8.64 -2.86
#